data_a8911d18a0f257d686a9bd004af495cb
#
_entry.id   a8911d18a0f257d686a9bd004af495cb
#
_cell.length_a   1.000
_cell.length_b   1.000
_cell.length_c   1.000
_cell.angle_alpha   90.00
_cell.angle_beta   90.00
_cell.angle_gamma   90.00
#
_symmetry.space_group_name_H-M   'P 1'
#
loop_
_entity.id
_entity.type
_entity.pdbx_description
1 polymer ?
#
loop_
_entity_poly.entity_id
_entity_poly.type
_entity_poly.pdbx_seq_one_letter_code
_entity_poly.pdbx_strand_id
1 'polypeptide(L)'
;IQLIKHLLFLSHGDKEIQKSAMETIFLADFLMQFSSARISFSPDNFSYMIRANPYLLKIAIKNILSNACKYSDDKPVEMRLRGSILTISDRGIGIPPEELKRIFQPFYRASNTREYAGHGVGLSLSLRILSTYGAKVNIISDLGVGTSVEIDFG
;
A
#
# COMPACT_ATOMS: atom_id res chain seq x y z
N ILE A 1 8.07 -14.07 -11.70
CA ILE A 1 7.23 -13.38 -12.69
C ILE A 1 6.74 -12.04 -12.16
N GLN A 2 6.17 -12.00 -10.94
CA GLN A 2 5.73 -10.74 -10.34
C GLN A 2 6.90 -9.78 -10.09
N LEU A 3 8.05 -10.29 -9.65
CA LEU A 3 9.24 -9.47 -9.45
C LEU A 3 9.68 -8.79 -10.75
N ILE A 4 9.66 -9.52 -11.87
CA ILE A 4 10.03 -8.95 -13.18
C ILE A 4 9.06 -7.83 -13.57
N LYS A 5 7.76 -8.02 -13.39
CA LYS A 5 6.75 -6.98 -13.64
C LYS A 5 7.00 -5.76 -12.77
N HIS A 6 7.28 -5.96 -11.49
CA HIS A 6 7.58 -4.87 -10.57
C HIS A 6 8.84 -4.10 -10.98
N LEU A 7 9.88 -4.81 -11.40
CA LEU A 7 11.11 -4.16 -11.88
C LEU A 7 10.89 -3.35 -13.14
N LEU A 8 10.07 -3.86 -14.07
CA LEU A 8 9.70 -3.12 -15.28
C LEU A 8 8.95 -1.83 -14.93
N PHE A 9 8.01 -1.88 -13.98
CA PHE A 9 7.32 -0.68 -13.51
C PHE A 9 8.27 0.31 -12.87
N LEU A 10 9.24 -0.13 -12.09
CA LEU A 10 10.23 0.76 -11.48
C LEU A 10 11.13 1.44 -12.52
N SER A 11 11.42 0.78 -13.62
CA SER A 11 12.27 1.34 -14.69
C SER A 11 11.49 2.20 -15.68
N HIS A 12 10.21 1.89 -15.96
CA HIS A 12 9.37 2.59 -16.93
C HIS A 12 8.03 3.08 -16.35
N GLY A 13 7.87 2.99 -15.03
CA GLY A 13 6.58 3.07 -14.35
C GLY A 13 5.74 4.28 -14.70
N ASP A 14 6.31 5.47 -14.70
CA ASP A 14 5.53 6.70 -14.92
C ASP A 14 4.88 6.72 -16.31
N LYS A 15 5.59 6.27 -17.33
CA LYS A 15 5.05 6.19 -18.69
C LYS A 15 3.96 5.12 -18.81
N GLU A 16 4.19 3.96 -18.20
CA GLU A 16 3.22 2.87 -18.20
C GLU A 16 1.95 3.26 -17.44
N ILE A 17 2.08 3.89 -16.28
CA ILE A 17 0.94 4.35 -15.49
C ILE A 17 0.15 5.43 -16.26
N GLN A 18 0.84 6.39 -16.87
CA GLN A 18 0.21 7.46 -17.64
C GLN A 18 -0.52 6.95 -18.89
N LYS A 19 0.00 5.89 -19.52
CA LYS A 19 -0.62 5.29 -20.70
C LYS A 19 -1.79 4.37 -20.36
N SER A 20 -1.91 3.96 -19.12
CA SER A 20 -2.96 3.02 -18.70
C SER A 20 -4.34 3.67 -18.75
N ALA A 21 -5.33 2.88 -19.16
CA ALA A 21 -6.72 3.35 -19.24
C ALA A 21 -7.22 3.75 -17.84
N MET A 22 -7.66 5.00 -17.73
CA MET A 22 -8.19 5.57 -16.49
C MET A 22 -9.69 5.41 -16.42
N GLU A 23 -10.19 5.06 -15.24
CA GLU A 23 -11.61 4.96 -14.96
C GLU A 23 -11.96 5.75 -13.72
N THR A 24 -13.24 6.15 -13.62
CA THR A 24 -13.78 6.66 -12.36
C THR A 24 -14.06 5.48 -11.44
N ILE A 25 -13.48 5.51 -10.25
CA ILE A 25 -13.57 4.44 -9.26
C ILE A 25 -14.23 4.99 -7.99
N PHE A 26 -15.33 4.35 -7.57
CA PHE A 26 -15.88 4.56 -6.23
C PHE A 26 -14.97 3.82 -5.24
N LEU A 27 -14.22 4.58 -4.47
CA LEU A 27 -13.11 4.02 -3.71
C LEU A 27 -13.55 2.99 -2.67
N ALA A 28 -14.63 3.28 -1.92
CA ALA A 28 -15.12 2.33 -0.91
C ALA A 28 -15.55 1.01 -1.53
N ASP A 29 -16.30 1.05 -2.64
CA ASP A 29 -16.71 -0.16 -3.35
C ASP A 29 -15.50 -0.96 -3.86
N PHE A 30 -14.52 -0.26 -4.40
CA PHE A 30 -13.29 -0.89 -4.87
C PHE A 30 -12.53 -1.60 -3.74
N LEU A 31 -12.43 -0.94 -2.58
CA LEU A 31 -11.69 -1.48 -1.44
C LEU A 31 -12.38 -2.67 -0.76
N MET A 32 -13.68 -2.83 -0.94
CA MET A 32 -14.42 -3.98 -0.38
C MET A 32 -13.85 -5.32 -0.81
N GLN A 33 -13.26 -5.41 -2.00
CA GLN A 33 -12.67 -6.66 -2.49
C GLN A 33 -11.55 -7.21 -1.63
N PHE A 34 -10.90 -6.35 -0.83
CA PHE A 34 -9.76 -6.73 0.01
C PHE A 34 -10.19 -7.17 1.41
N SER A 35 -11.45 -7.01 1.77
CA SER A 35 -11.97 -7.45 3.05
C SER A 35 -11.93 -8.97 3.15
N SER A 36 -11.53 -9.50 4.30
CA SER A 36 -11.40 -10.94 4.54
C SER A 36 -11.52 -11.21 6.03
N ALA A 37 -11.36 -12.49 6.42
CA ALA A 37 -11.34 -12.86 7.83
C ALA A 37 -10.21 -12.16 8.61
N ARG A 38 -9.12 -11.82 7.91
CA ARG A 38 -7.94 -11.21 8.51
C ARG A 38 -7.88 -9.70 8.32
N ILE A 39 -8.53 -9.18 7.29
CA ILE A 39 -8.53 -7.75 6.94
C ILE A 39 -9.93 -7.20 7.11
N SER A 40 -10.12 -6.31 8.09
CA SER A 40 -11.38 -5.59 8.26
C SER A 40 -11.36 -4.30 7.44
N PHE A 41 -12.52 -3.89 6.93
CA PHE A 41 -12.67 -2.64 6.21
C PHE A 41 -13.85 -1.84 6.78
N SER A 42 -13.57 -0.56 7.07
CA SER A 42 -14.55 0.36 7.65
C SER A 42 -14.55 1.68 6.86
N PRO A 43 -15.45 1.85 5.88
CA PRO A 43 -15.62 3.12 5.18
C PRO A 43 -16.61 4.03 5.91
N ASP A 44 -16.41 5.37 5.80
CA ASP A 44 -17.36 6.35 6.30
C ASP A 44 -18.43 6.74 5.27
N ASN A 45 -18.12 6.57 3.98
CA ASN A 45 -19.08 6.82 2.91
C ASN A 45 -18.69 6.06 1.63
N PHE A 46 -19.64 5.95 0.71
CA PHE A 46 -19.44 5.24 -0.57
C PHE A 46 -19.43 6.19 -1.78
N SER A 47 -19.46 7.51 -1.55
CA SER A 47 -19.56 8.48 -2.65
C SER A 47 -18.22 9.04 -3.12
N TYR A 48 -17.13 8.81 -2.37
CA TYR A 48 -15.82 9.32 -2.75
C TYR A 48 -15.28 8.60 -3.99
N MET A 49 -14.88 9.38 -4.98
CA MET A 49 -14.42 8.87 -6.27
C MET A 49 -13.02 9.33 -6.58
N ILE A 50 -12.27 8.48 -7.26
CA ILE A 50 -10.95 8.83 -7.82
C ILE A 50 -10.89 8.40 -9.29
N ARG A 51 -9.91 8.91 -10.01
CA ARG A 51 -9.61 8.44 -11.36
C ARG A 51 -8.28 7.72 -11.35
N ALA A 52 -8.31 6.45 -11.74
CA ALA A 52 -7.13 5.60 -11.77
C ALA A 52 -7.37 4.41 -12.70
N ASN A 53 -6.30 3.71 -13.04
CA ASN A 53 -6.44 2.40 -13.67
C ASN A 53 -6.74 1.38 -12.57
N PRO A 54 -7.86 0.65 -12.62
CA PRO A 54 -8.24 -0.28 -11.55
C PRO A 54 -7.20 -1.38 -11.30
N TYR A 55 -6.58 -1.87 -12.36
CA TYR A 55 -5.56 -2.92 -12.25
C TYR A 55 -4.32 -2.44 -11.49
N LEU A 56 -3.83 -1.24 -11.84
CA LEU A 56 -2.66 -0.67 -11.17
C LEU A 56 -2.97 -0.28 -9.72
N LEU A 57 -4.15 0.28 -9.47
CA LEU A 57 -4.58 0.60 -8.12
C LEU A 57 -4.65 -0.67 -7.26
N LYS A 58 -5.17 -1.76 -7.83
CA LYS A 58 -5.21 -3.06 -7.14
C LYS A 58 -3.81 -3.55 -6.76
N ILE A 59 -2.84 -3.44 -7.66
CA ILE A 59 -1.44 -3.80 -7.38
C ILE A 59 -0.91 -2.98 -6.21
N ALA A 60 -1.11 -1.67 -6.23
CA ALA A 60 -0.61 -0.78 -5.18
C ALA A 60 -1.19 -1.12 -3.81
N ILE A 61 -2.52 -1.25 -3.72
CA ILE A 61 -3.20 -1.54 -2.45
C ILE A 61 -2.84 -2.95 -1.96
N LYS A 62 -2.84 -3.93 -2.86
CA LYS A 62 -2.52 -5.31 -2.52
C LYS A 62 -1.11 -5.46 -1.95
N ASN A 63 -0.13 -4.75 -2.50
CA ASN A 63 1.24 -4.79 -1.99
C ASN A 63 1.33 -4.25 -0.56
N ILE A 64 0.63 -3.14 -0.29
CA ILE A 64 0.61 -2.55 1.07
C ILE A 64 -0.08 -3.50 2.04
N LEU A 65 -1.22 -4.08 1.66
CA LEU A 65 -1.94 -5.04 2.50
C LEU A 65 -1.14 -6.32 2.73
N SER A 66 -0.46 -6.82 1.70
CA SER A 66 0.41 -7.99 1.83
C SER A 66 1.52 -7.76 2.85
N ASN A 67 2.14 -6.58 2.82
CA ASN A 67 3.16 -6.22 3.80
C ASN A 67 2.57 -6.13 5.20
N ALA A 68 1.41 -5.48 5.35
CA ALA A 68 0.74 -5.39 6.64
C ALA A 68 0.44 -6.78 7.22
N CYS A 69 -0.11 -7.68 6.41
CA CYS A 69 -0.40 -9.05 6.85
C CYS A 69 0.86 -9.85 7.17
N LYS A 70 1.91 -9.68 6.36
CA LYS A 70 3.17 -10.40 6.52
C LYS A 70 3.86 -10.05 7.85
N TYR A 71 3.86 -8.77 8.22
CA TYR A 71 4.59 -8.29 9.39
C TYR A 71 3.71 -8.05 10.61
N SER A 72 2.46 -8.54 10.60
CA SER A 72 1.48 -8.30 11.66
C SER A 72 1.55 -9.27 12.84
N ASP A 73 2.47 -10.24 12.84
CA ASP A 73 2.55 -11.29 13.86
C ASP A 73 1.22 -12.06 13.99
N ASP A 74 0.61 -12.42 12.86
CA ASP A 74 -0.68 -13.13 12.77
C ASP A 74 -1.88 -12.36 13.36
N LYS A 75 -1.71 -11.10 13.68
CA LYS A 75 -2.80 -10.25 14.16
C LYS A 75 -3.60 -9.65 13.00
N PRO A 76 -4.87 -9.29 13.22
CA PRO A 76 -5.70 -8.69 12.17
C PRO A 76 -5.14 -7.37 11.66
N VAL A 77 -5.40 -7.10 10.38
CA VAL A 77 -5.08 -5.84 9.72
C VAL A 77 -6.38 -5.05 9.55
N GLU A 78 -6.33 -3.76 9.75
CA GLU A 78 -7.48 -2.86 9.63
C GLU A 78 -7.28 -1.89 8.48
N MET A 79 -8.28 -1.82 7.58
CA MET A 79 -8.40 -0.75 6.59
C MET A 79 -9.52 0.18 7.01
N ARG A 80 -9.25 1.47 6.99
CA ARG A 80 -10.22 2.49 7.36
C ARG A 80 -10.22 3.59 6.32
N LEU A 81 -11.38 3.92 5.76
CA LEU A 81 -11.53 5.03 4.83
C LEU A 81 -12.31 6.15 5.50
N ARG A 82 -11.72 7.33 5.58
CA ARG A 82 -12.33 8.54 6.14
C ARG A 82 -12.12 9.69 5.16
N GLY A 83 -13.19 10.11 4.50
CA GLY A 83 -13.09 11.08 3.42
C GLY A 83 -12.16 10.59 2.31
N SER A 84 -11.08 11.32 2.07
CA SER A 84 -10.07 10.99 1.06
C SER A 84 -8.90 10.16 1.58
N ILE A 85 -8.90 9.81 2.87
CA ILE A 85 -7.75 9.17 3.52
C ILE A 85 -8.05 7.71 3.81
N LEU A 86 -7.26 6.84 3.21
CA LEU A 86 -7.23 5.41 3.50
C LEU A 86 -6.09 5.13 4.47
N THR A 87 -6.40 4.51 5.61
CA THR A 87 -5.42 4.06 6.58
C THR A 87 -5.41 2.54 6.63
N ILE A 88 -4.22 1.96 6.47
CA ILE A 88 -3.99 0.52 6.58
C ILE A 88 -3.07 0.31 7.79
N SER A 89 -3.59 -0.33 8.83
CA SER A 89 -2.89 -0.49 10.11
C SER A 89 -2.69 -1.96 10.47
N ASP A 90 -1.48 -2.28 10.92
CA ASP A 90 -1.17 -3.56 11.51
C ASP A 90 -0.65 -3.38 12.96
N ARG A 91 -0.65 -4.46 13.73
CA ARG A 91 -0.13 -4.51 15.10
C ARG A 91 1.08 -5.43 15.17
N GLY A 92 1.97 -5.31 14.19
CA GLY A 92 3.10 -6.20 14.02
C GLY A 92 4.40 -5.67 14.59
N ILE A 93 5.47 -6.04 13.94
CA ILE A 93 6.84 -5.76 14.42
C ILE A 93 7.23 -4.29 14.37
N GLY A 94 6.54 -3.48 13.56
CA GLY A 94 6.91 -2.08 13.35
C GLY A 94 8.18 -1.92 12.51
N ILE A 95 8.60 -0.66 12.35
CA ILE A 95 9.79 -0.31 11.57
C ILE A 95 10.69 0.55 12.46
N PRO A 96 12.00 0.27 12.52
CA PRO A 96 12.93 1.12 13.25
C PRO A 96 12.85 2.57 12.76
N PRO A 97 12.76 3.58 13.68
CA PRO A 97 12.56 4.97 13.28
C PRO A 97 13.61 5.50 12.30
N GLU A 98 14.85 5.08 12.45
CA GLU A 98 15.95 5.50 11.57
C GLU A 98 15.84 4.95 10.16
N GLU A 99 15.01 3.94 9.93
CA GLU A 99 14.85 3.29 8.63
C GLU A 99 13.60 3.76 7.89
N LEU A 100 12.70 4.52 8.53
CA LEU A 100 11.43 4.95 7.92
C LEU A 100 11.62 5.70 6.60
N LYS A 101 12.70 6.48 6.47
CA LYS A 101 12.99 7.25 5.25
C LYS A 101 13.44 6.37 4.09
N ARG A 102 13.86 5.15 4.35
CA ARG A 102 14.48 4.26 3.35
C ARG A 102 13.56 3.16 2.84
N ILE A 103 12.44 2.91 3.52
CA ILE A 103 11.56 1.77 3.19
C ILE A 103 10.93 1.85 1.80
N PHE A 104 10.89 3.03 1.19
CA PHE A 104 10.39 3.21 -0.18
C PHE A 104 11.45 2.98 -1.25
N GLN A 105 12.71 2.79 -0.88
CA GLN A 105 13.77 2.49 -1.84
C GLN A 105 13.63 1.05 -2.36
N PRO A 106 13.77 0.83 -3.68
CA PRO A 106 13.73 -0.52 -4.23
C PRO A 106 14.76 -1.42 -3.55
N PHE A 107 14.37 -2.65 -3.26
CA PHE A 107 15.19 -3.68 -2.61
C PHE A 107 15.57 -3.37 -1.16
N TYR A 108 15.24 -2.20 -0.63
CA TYR A 108 15.47 -1.93 0.79
C TYR A 108 14.50 -2.74 1.65
N ARG A 109 15.03 -3.35 2.68
CA ARG A 109 14.25 -4.06 3.70
C ARG A 109 14.72 -3.59 5.07
N ALA A 110 13.75 -3.28 5.96
CA ALA A 110 14.07 -2.91 7.33
C ALA A 110 14.84 -4.06 8.02
N SER A 111 15.77 -3.72 8.90
CA SER A 111 16.66 -4.69 9.54
C SER A 111 15.92 -5.80 10.29
N ASN A 112 14.75 -5.50 10.86
CA ASN A 112 13.94 -6.46 11.61
C ASN A 112 13.05 -7.35 10.71
N THR A 113 13.12 -7.22 9.37
CA THR A 113 12.27 -7.97 8.44
C THR A 113 13.01 -9.06 7.67
N ARG A 114 14.28 -9.28 7.95
CA ARG A 114 15.11 -10.21 7.17
C ARG A 114 14.65 -11.67 7.24
N GLU A 115 13.94 -12.04 8.32
CA GLU A 115 13.38 -13.39 8.49
C GLU A 115 12.13 -13.61 7.65
N TYR A 116 11.55 -12.56 7.07
CA TYR A 116 10.33 -12.64 6.27
C TYR A 116 10.67 -12.67 4.78
N ALA A 117 9.88 -13.43 4.00
CA ALA A 117 10.05 -13.49 2.56
C ALA A 117 9.73 -12.14 1.90
N GLY A 118 10.47 -11.78 0.85
CA GLY A 118 10.21 -10.56 0.08
C GLY A 118 11.46 -10.04 -0.63
N HIS A 119 11.24 -9.09 -1.55
CA HIS A 119 12.29 -8.54 -2.41
C HIS A 119 12.54 -7.05 -2.19
N GLY A 120 11.74 -6.37 -1.34
CA GLY A 120 11.88 -4.96 -1.07
C GLY A 120 11.41 -4.04 -2.21
N VAL A 121 10.59 -4.52 -3.14
CA VAL A 121 10.09 -3.72 -4.26
C VAL A 121 8.61 -3.33 -4.16
N GLY A 122 7.85 -4.01 -3.30
CA GLY A 122 6.40 -3.81 -3.21
C GLY A 122 6.00 -2.40 -2.79
N LEU A 123 6.61 -1.85 -1.74
CA LEU A 123 6.31 -0.50 -1.25
C LEU A 123 6.73 0.57 -2.25
N SER A 124 7.91 0.45 -2.86
CA SER A 124 8.38 1.43 -3.84
C SER A 124 7.48 1.46 -5.08
N LEU A 125 7.02 0.31 -5.53
CA LEU A 125 6.06 0.21 -6.63
C LEU A 125 4.72 0.84 -6.27
N SER A 126 4.18 0.53 -5.10
CA SER A 126 2.92 1.08 -4.61
C SER A 126 2.98 2.61 -4.51
N LEU A 127 4.06 3.15 -3.93
CA LEU A 127 4.25 4.58 -3.83
C LEU A 127 4.29 5.24 -5.21
N ARG A 128 4.97 4.63 -6.16
CA ARG A 128 5.09 5.15 -7.52
C ARG A 128 3.73 5.22 -8.22
N ILE A 129 2.96 4.16 -8.14
CA ILE A 129 1.60 4.12 -8.70
C ILE A 129 0.73 5.20 -8.04
N LEU A 130 0.69 5.22 -6.71
CA LEU A 130 -0.14 6.16 -5.96
C LEU A 130 0.26 7.61 -6.20
N SER A 131 1.56 7.91 -6.24
CA SER A 131 2.06 9.26 -6.51
C SER A 131 1.67 9.73 -7.90
N THR A 132 1.70 8.86 -8.90
CA THR A 132 1.30 9.20 -10.27
C THR A 132 -0.17 9.60 -10.34
N TYR A 133 -1.02 9.02 -9.48
CA TYR A 133 -2.43 9.41 -9.37
C TYR A 133 -2.66 10.58 -8.40
N GLY A 134 -1.60 11.22 -7.92
CA GLY A 134 -1.68 12.40 -7.06
C GLY A 134 -1.91 12.08 -5.58
N ALA A 135 -1.87 10.82 -5.19
CA ALA A 135 -2.02 10.45 -3.79
C ALA A 135 -0.74 10.72 -3.00
N LYS A 136 -0.91 11.10 -1.74
CA LYS A 136 0.20 11.30 -0.79
C LYS A 136 0.22 10.15 0.20
N VAL A 137 1.40 9.59 0.44
CA VAL A 137 1.56 8.45 1.34
C VAL A 137 2.41 8.85 2.53
N ASN A 138 1.92 8.56 3.72
CA ASN A 138 2.64 8.76 4.97
C ASN A 138 2.66 7.46 5.76
N ILE A 139 3.78 7.16 6.42
CA ILE A 139 3.92 5.95 7.23
C ILE A 139 4.27 6.35 8.65
N ILE A 140 3.48 5.82 9.59
CA ILE A 140 3.67 6.00 11.02
C ILE A 140 3.93 4.61 11.60
N SER A 141 5.03 4.45 12.32
CA SER A 141 5.39 3.14 12.86
C SER A 141 6.07 3.27 14.22
N ASP A 142 5.70 2.36 15.11
CA ASP A 142 6.34 2.17 16.40
C ASP A 142 6.91 0.77 16.48
N LEU A 143 8.20 0.67 16.71
CA LEU A 143 8.89 -0.61 16.79
C LEU A 143 8.28 -1.48 17.90
N GLY A 144 7.93 -2.71 17.55
CA GLY A 144 7.29 -3.65 18.48
C GLY A 144 5.78 -3.42 18.69
N VAL A 145 5.20 -2.37 18.11
CA VAL A 145 3.77 -2.04 18.25
C VAL A 145 3.02 -2.24 16.95
N GLY A 146 3.51 -1.68 15.85
CA GLY A 146 2.89 -1.84 14.54
C GLY A 146 3.15 -0.67 13.60
N THR A 147 2.52 -0.74 12.44
CA THR A 147 2.68 0.23 11.36
C THR A 147 1.33 0.66 10.82
N SER A 148 1.17 1.94 10.53
CA SER A 148 0.02 2.51 9.82
C SER A 148 0.50 3.22 8.57
N VAL A 149 -0.09 2.87 7.42
CA VAL A 149 0.14 3.53 6.15
C VAL A 149 -1.09 4.37 5.84
N GLU A 150 -0.90 5.68 5.74
CA GLU A 150 -1.94 6.62 5.38
C GLU A 150 -1.79 7.03 3.92
N ILE A 151 -2.85 6.91 3.14
CA ILE A 151 -2.88 7.28 1.73
C ILE A 151 -3.96 8.34 1.55
N ASP A 152 -3.55 9.56 1.26
CA ASP A 152 -4.47 10.66 0.98
C ASP A 152 -4.65 10.81 -0.52
N PHE A 153 -5.83 10.49 -1.00
CA PHE A 153 -6.15 10.56 -2.43
C PHE A 153 -6.55 11.98 -2.90
N GLY A 154 -6.67 12.91 -1.98
CA GLY A 154 -6.94 14.32 -2.30
C GLY A 154 -8.36 14.77 -2.11
#